data_1481d6304cd371ec1aa7d21ff3ccece3
#
_entry.id   1481d6304cd371ec1aa7d21ff3ccece3
#
_cell.length_a   1.000
_cell.length_b   1.000
_cell.length_c   1.000
_cell.angle_alpha   90.00
_cell.angle_beta   90.00
_cell.angle_gamma   90.00
#
_symmetry.space_group_name_H-M   'P 1'
#
loop_
_entity.id
_entity.type
_entity.pdbx_description
1 polymer ?
#
loop_
_entity_poly.entity_id
_entity_poly.type
_entity_poly.pdbx_seq_one_letter_code
_entity_poly.pdbx_strand_id
1 'polypeptide(L)'
;MEINSILEKAFKNYKLPIAFQQYEGKATQYLTYYTYSTVFEDAVDDEFTNEVKYGTLDIYSKTNYIQIIKEVKQILKENGFTVTDLGIEDYEDDTGFYHVPVNFYYEGGI
;
A
#
# COMPACT_ATOMS: atom_id res chain seq x y z
N MET A 1 -6.09 -10.64 11.61
CA MET A 1 -6.31 -9.96 10.33
C MET A 1 -5.04 -10.03 9.49
N GLU A 2 -5.15 -10.48 8.27
CA GLU A 2 -3.99 -10.70 7.39
C GLU A 2 -3.98 -9.66 6.27
N ILE A 3 -3.32 -8.53 6.53
CA ILE A 3 -3.29 -7.38 5.62
C ILE A 3 -2.63 -7.71 4.28
N ASN A 4 -1.54 -8.48 4.32
CA ASN A 4 -0.81 -8.81 3.09
C ASN A 4 -1.69 -9.59 2.12
N SER A 5 -2.48 -10.55 2.62
CA SER A 5 -3.41 -11.29 1.81
C SER A 5 -4.51 -10.41 1.22
N ILE A 6 -5.00 -9.45 2.00
CA ILE A 6 -6.03 -8.52 1.53
C ILE A 6 -5.47 -7.65 0.41
N LEU A 7 -4.25 -7.13 0.58
CA LEU A 7 -3.60 -6.32 -0.44
C LEU A 7 -3.33 -7.12 -1.71
N GLU A 8 -2.84 -8.34 -1.59
CA GLU A 8 -2.57 -9.19 -2.74
C GLU A 8 -3.84 -9.50 -3.52
N LYS A 9 -4.94 -9.79 -2.83
CA LYS A 9 -6.24 -10.01 -3.48
C LYS A 9 -6.74 -8.75 -4.16
N ALA A 10 -6.60 -7.59 -3.51
CA ALA A 10 -7.06 -6.32 -4.04
C ALA A 10 -6.39 -5.99 -5.39
N PHE A 11 -5.10 -6.30 -5.52
CA PHE A 11 -4.32 -5.98 -6.71
C PHE A 11 -4.08 -7.16 -7.64
N LYS A 12 -4.75 -8.30 -7.41
CA LYS A 12 -4.56 -9.52 -8.18
C LYS A 12 -4.74 -9.32 -9.69
N ASN A 13 -5.73 -8.54 -10.07
CA ASN A 13 -6.06 -8.30 -11.47
C ASN A 13 -5.57 -6.94 -11.98
N TYR A 14 -4.76 -6.25 -11.19
CA TYR A 14 -4.21 -4.98 -11.62
C TYR A 14 -3.11 -5.21 -12.64
N LYS A 15 -2.96 -4.26 -13.57
CA LYS A 15 -2.04 -4.36 -14.70
C LYS A 15 -0.55 -4.34 -14.33
N LEU A 16 -0.19 -3.87 -13.13
CA LEU A 16 1.19 -3.77 -12.69
C LEU A 16 1.55 -4.87 -11.71
N PRO A 17 2.82 -5.33 -11.71
CA PRO A 17 3.30 -6.25 -10.69
C PRO A 17 3.25 -5.61 -9.30
N ILE A 18 2.97 -6.43 -8.29
CA ILE A 18 3.01 -6.00 -6.89
C ILE A 18 3.80 -7.03 -6.09
N ALA A 19 4.66 -6.55 -5.19
CA ALA A 19 5.50 -7.42 -4.37
C ALA A 19 5.60 -6.90 -2.94
N PHE A 20 5.80 -7.81 -2.00
CA PHE A 20 6.02 -7.45 -0.61
C PHE A 20 7.43 -6.92 -0.42
N GLN A 21 7.53 -5.68 0.07
CA GLN A 21 8.77 -4.96 0.39
C GLN A 21 9.72 -4.72 -0.79
N GLN A 22 9.99 -5.72 -1.61
CA GLN A 22 10.98 -5.62 -2.67
C GLN A 22 10.53 -6.34 -3.93
N TYR A 23 10.68 -5.68 -5.08
CA TYR A 23 10.38 -6.25 -6.39
C TYR A 23 11.67 -6.62 -7.09
N GLU A 24 11.75 -7.83 -7.62
CA GLU A 24 12.94 -8.36 -8.28
C GLU A 24 12.79 -8.57 -9.79
N GLY A 25 11.73 -8.03 -10.39
CA GLY A 25 11.50 -8.15 -11.82
C GLY A 25 12.14 -7.04 -12.63
N LYS A 26 11.75 -6.97 -13.91
CA LYS A 26 12.28 -6.00 -14.88
C LYS A 26 11.25 -5.01 -15.39
N ALA A 27 10.06 -4.96 -14.80
CA ALA A 27 9.04 -4.03 -15.21
C ALA A 27 9.48 -2.58 -14.98
N THR A 28 9.04 -1.69 -15.87
CA THR A 28 9.34 -0.25 -15.75
C THR A 28 8.33 0.48 -14.89
N GLN A 29 7.28 -0.23 -14.45
CA GLN A 29 6.29 0.25 -13.49
C GLN A 29 5.93 -0.92 -12.59
N TYR A 30 5.96 -0.72 -11.29
CA TYR A 30 5.60 -1.77 -10.33
C TYR A 30 5.24 -1.15 -8.97
N LEU A 31 4.65 -1.98 -8.12
CA LEU A 31 4.23 -1.61 -6.78
C LEU A 31 4.92 -2.49 -5.76
N THR A 32 5.25 -1.91 -4.61
CA THR A 32 5.62 -2.68 -3.42
C THR A 32 4.78 -2.23 -2.25
N TYR A 33 4.67 -3.06 -1.22
CA TYR A 33 3.88 -2.71 -0.04
C TYR A 33 4.52 -3.26 1.22
N TYR A 34 4.25 -2.61 2.35
CA TYR A 34 4.61 -3.10 3.68
C TYR A 34 3.75 -2.42 4.74
N THR A 35 3.60 -3.08 5.87
CA THR A 35 2.96 -2.51 7.05
C THR A 35 4.01 -2.28 8.12
N TYR A 36 3.89 -1.19 8.87
CA TYR A 36 4.92 -0.79 9.82
C TYR A 36 4.41 -0.52 11.23
N SER A 37 3.11 -0.43 11.41
CA SER A 37 2.55 -0.13 12.73
C SER A 37 1.19 -0.79 12.91
N THR A 38 0.95 -1.30 14.12
CA THR A 38 -0.34 -1.85 14.51
C THR A 38 -0.77 -1.16 15.80
N VAL A 39 -1.98 -0.61 15.82
CA VAL A 39 -2.56 0.00 17.00
C VAL A 39 -3.80 -0.79 17.39
N PHE A 40 -3.91 -1.15 18.67
CA PHE A 40 -5.06 -1.86 19.20
C PHE A 40 -6.01 -0.88 19.87
N GLU A 41 -7.29 -1.00 19.56
CA GLU A 41 -8.32 -0.09 20.04
C GLU A 41 -9.52 -0.85 20.60
N ASP A 42 -10.45 -0.11 21.20
CA ASP A 42 -11.72 -0.62 21.71
C ASP A 42 -11.56 -1.76 22.73
N ALA A 43 -10.76 -1.50 23.79
CA ALA A 43 -10.55 -2.48 24.84
C ALA A 43 -11.85 -2.73 25.61
N VAL A 44 -12.21 -4.00 25.76
CA VAL A 44 -13.36 -4.47 26.55
C VAL A 44 -12.86 -5.60 27.43
N ASP A 45 -13.05 -5.47 28.77
CA ASP A 45 -12.59 -6.47 29.76
C ASP A 45 -11.11 -6.85 29.59
N ASP A 46 -10.25 -5.83 29.38
CA ASP A 46 -8.82 -5.98 29.14
C ASP A 46 -8.45 -6.66 27.82
N GLU A 47 -9.41 -6.83 26.92
CA GLU A 47 -9.16 -7.36 25.59
C GLU A 47 -9.44 -6.30 24.54
N PHE A 48 -8.58 -6.26 23.51
CA PHE A 48 -8.78 -5.38 22.38
C PHE A 48 -9.70 -6.06 21.35
N THR A 49 -10.68 -5.32 20.85
CA THR A 49 -11.67 -5.82 19.88
C THR A 49 -11.41 -5.34 18.48
N ASN A 50 -10.49 -4.40 18.30
CA ASN A 50 -10.18 -3.81 17.02
C ASN A 50 -8.68 -3.54 16.92
N GLU A 51 -8.16 -3.61 15.68
CA GLU A 51 -6.79 -3.20 15.41
C GLU A 51 -6.76 -2.33 14.15
N VAL A 52 -5.82 -1.38 14.15
CA VAL A 52 -5.58 -0.50 13.00
C VAL A 52 -4.15 -0.76 12.51
N LYS A 53 -4.03 -1.15 11.27
CA LYS A 53 -2.73 -1.39 10.64
C LYS A 53 -2.40 -0.25 9.69
N TYR A 54 -1.24 0.33 9.88
CA TYR A 54 -0.71 1.38 9.03
C TYR A 54 0.33 0.79 8.08
N GLY A 55 0.34 1.26 6.87
CA GLY A 55 1.31 0.80 5.90
C GLY A 55 1.48 1.77 4.75
N THR A 56 2.33 1.39 3.82
CA THR A 56 2.62 2.15 2.63
C THR A 56 2.60 1.23 1.41
N LEU A 57 1.96 1.71 0.35
CA LEU A 57 2.07 1.09 -0.96
C LEU A 57 2.90 2.04 -1.81
N ASP A 58 4.05 1.57 -2.27
CA ASP A 58 4.99 2.38 -3.04
C ASP A 58 4.80 2.17 -4.52
N ILE A 59 4.67 3.26 -5.27
CA ILE A 59 4.57 3.24 -6.72
C ILE A 59 5.94 3.58 -7.29
N TYR A 60 6.45 2.72 -8.17
CA TYR A 60 7.67 2.97 -8.92
C TYR A 60 7.35 3.03 -10.41
N SER A 61 7.80 4.08 -11.07
CA SER A 61 7.54 4.26 -12.50
C SER A 61 8.66 5.05 -13.17
N LYS A 62 9.07 4.59 -14.37
CA LYS A 62 10.02 5.36 -15.19
C LYS A 62 9.34 6.43 -16.02
N THR A 63 8.02 6.45 -16.05
CA THR A 63 7.23 7.40 -16.84
C THR A 63 6.18 8.08 -15.96
N ASN A 64 5.21 8.75 -16.57
CA ASN A 64 4.14 9.44 -15.85
C ASN A 64 3.35 8.46 -14.97
N TYR A 65 3.18 8.80 -13.71
CA TYR A 65 2.54 7.95 -12.70
C TYR A 65 1.22 8.51 -12.18
N ILE A 66 0.74 9.61 -12.70
CA ILE A 66 -0.47 10.28 -12.17
C ILE A 66 -1.68 9.35 -12.24
N GLN A 67 -1.85 8.64 -13.37
CA GLN A 67 -2.97 7.72 -13.52
C GLN A 67 -2.84 6.52 -12.57
N ILE A 68 -1.63 6.06 -12.34
CA ILE A 68 -1.36 4.96 -11.41
C ILE A 68 -1.78 5.34 -10.00
N ILE A 69 -1.46 6.56 -9.55
CA ILE A 69 -1.88 7.06 -8.24
C ILE A 69 -3.40 6.98 -8.11
N LYS A 70 -4.13 7.45 -9.11
CA LYS A 70 -5.60 7.44 -9.09
C LYS A 70 -6.16 6.02 -8.99
N GLU A 71 -5.62 5.12 -9.79
CA GLU A 71 -6.05 3.72 -9.81
C GLU A 71 -5.75 3.00 -8.50
N VAL A 72 -4.56 3.20 -7.96
CA VAL A 72 -4.14 2.59 -6.70
C VAL A 72 -5.02 3.07 -5.55
N LYS A 73 -5.27 4.38 -5.47
CA LYS A 73 -6.15 4.94 -4.44
C LYS A 73 -7.56 4.35 -4.53
N GLN A 74 -8.08 4.20 -5.73
CA GLN A 74 -9.42 3.65 -5.94
C GLN A 74 -9.49 2.17 -5.51
N ILE A 75 -8.49 1.38 -5.89
CA ILE A 75 -8.42 -0.04 -5.50
C ILE A 75 -8.34 -0.18 -3.98
N LEU A 76 -7.49 0.60 -3.34
CA LEU A 76 -7.38 0.59 -1.89
C LEU A 76 -8.72 0.92 -1.23
N LYS A 77 -9.37 1.98 -1.67
CA LYS A 77 -10.67 2.41 -1.13
C LYS A 77 -11.73 1.32 -1.29
N GLU A 78 -11.81 0.71 -2.46
CA GLU A 78 -12.79 -0.35 -2.75
C GLU A 78 -12.58 -1.60 -1.90
N ASN A 79 -11.38 -1.79 -1.36
CA ASN A 79 -11.04 -2.95 -0.55
C ASN A 79 -10.93 -2.62 0.94
N GLY A 80 -11.49 -1.51 1.37
CA GLY A 80 -11.60 -1.16 2.79
C GLY A 80 -10.43 -0.42 3.38
N PHE A 81 -9.45 -0.04 2.58
CA PHE A 81 -8.31 0.75 3.05
C PHE A 81 -8.63 2.24 2.99
N THR A 82 -8.10 2.98 3.94
CA THR A 82 -8.19 4.45 3.93
C THR A 82 -6.82 5.01 3.57
N VAL A 83 -6.76 5.76 2.48
CA VAL A 83 -5.54 6.48 2.09
C VAL A 83 -5.46 7.75 2.91
N THR A 84 -4.37 7.92 3.65
CA THR A 84 -4.18 9.08 4.53
C THR A 84 -3.49 10.24 3.81
N ASP A 85 -2.44 9.93 3.07
CA ASP A 85 -1.66 10.93 2.36
C ASP A 85 -0.74 10.26 1.34
N LEU A 86 -0.14 11.06 0.49
CA LEU A 86 0.99 10.65 -0.31
C LEU A 86 2.25 11.12 0.39
N GLY A 87 3.28 10.27 0.43
CA GLY A 87 4.58 10.67 0.92
C GLY A 87 5.30 11.55 -0.10
N ILE A 88 6.56 11.82 0.15
CA ILE A 88 7.36 12.67 -0.72
C ILE A 88 7.65 11.92 -2.02
N GLU A 89 7.27 12.54 -3.15
CA GLU A 89 7.66 12.04 -4.46
C GLU A 89 9.16 12.21 -4.63
N ASP A 90 9.82 11.17 -5.10
CA ASP A 90 11.27 11.17 -5.28
C ASP A 90 11.63 10.62 -6.64
N TYR A 91 12.71 11.14 -7.21
CA TYR A 91 13.29 10.62 -8.44
C TYR A 91 14.66 10.02 -8.12
N GLU A 92 14.82 8.73 -8.42
CA GLU A 92 16.07 8.01 -8.19
C GLU A 92 16.97 8.14 -9.41
N ASP A 93 18.00 8.97 -9.31
CA ASP A 93 18.90 9.26 -10.43
C ASP A 93 19.60 8.02 -10.97
N ASP A 94 19.97 7.10 -10.11
CA ASP A 94 20.71 5.89 -10.49
C ASP A 94 19.86 4.86 -11.23
N THR A 95 18.57 4.78 -10.94
CA THR A 95 17.67 3.82 -11.56
C THR A 95 16.75 4.43 -12.61
N GLY A 96 16.49 5.73 -12.54
CA GLY A 96 15.55 6.42 -13.41
C GLY A 96 14.09 6.24 -13.01
N PHE A 97 13.82 5.73 -11.81
CA PHE A 97 12.45 5.58 -11.31
C PHE A 97 11.98 6.79 -10.53
N TYR A 98 10.73 7.16 -10.77
CA TYR A 98 9.97 7.97 -9.83
C TYR A 98 9.39 7.06 -8.78
N HIS A 99 9.41 7.50 -7.53
CA HIS A 99 8.90 6.76 -6.38
C HIS A 99 7.86 7.61 -5.66
N VAL A 100 6.66 7.07 -5.50
CA VAL A 100 5.56 7.76 -4.81
C VAL A 100 4.99 6.84 -3.74
N PRO A 101 5.19 7.17 -2.46
CA PRO A 101 4.57 6.43 -1.37
C PRO A 101 3.09 6.79 -1.22
N VAL A 102 2.22 5.80 -1.14
CA VAL A 102 0.80 5.97 -0.83
C VAL A 102 0.57 5.41 0.57
N ASN A 103 0.38 6.28 1.54
CA ASN A 103 0.19 5.86 2.92
C ASN A 103 -1.26 5.53 3.20
N PHE A 104 -1.50 4.47 3.95
CA PHE A 104 -2.84 3.99 4.24
C PHE A 104 -2.95 3.40 5.63
N TYR A 105 -4.19 3.20 6.06
CA TYR A 105 -4.47 2.33 7.19
C TYR A 105 -5.66 1.42 6.87
N TYR A 106 -5.78 0.38 7.66
CA TYR A 106 -6.87 -0.59 7.58
C TYR A 106 -7.33 -0.94 8.98
N GLU A 107 -8.64 -0.84 9.23
CA GLU A 107 -9.24 -1.23 10.49
C GLU A 107 -9.94 -2.56 10.34
N GLY A 108 -9.78 -3.44 11.33
CA GLY A 108 -10.48 -4.70 11.35
C GLY A 108 -10.60 -5.25 12.75
N GLY A 109 -11.57 -6.16 12.94
CA GLY A 109 -11.71 -6.88 14.19
C GLY A 109 -10.55 -7.83 14.42
N ILE A 110 -10.22 -8.03 15.68
CA ILE A 110 -9.21 -8.98 16.10
C ILE A 110 -9.80 -10.40 16.12
#